data_73572130d1a16d39dd54c5f55eec0dd4
#
_entry.id   73572130d1a16d39dd54c5f55eec0dd4
#
_cell.length_a   1.000
_cell.length_b   1.000
_cell.length_c   1.000
_cell.angle_alpha   90.00
_cell.angle_beta   90.00
_cell.angle_gamma   90.00
#
_symmetry.space_group_name_H-M   'P 1'
#
loop_
_entity.id
_entity.type
_entity.pdbx_description
1 polymer ?
#
loop_
_entity_poly.entity_id
_entity_poly.type
_entity_poly.pdbx_seq_one_letter_code
_entity_poly.pdbx_strand_id
1 'polypeptide(L)'
;MNVSLLLSILAGLILAVGFLGTFIPVLPGAPLAWVGLLLCYFSSYNELSIVWLIITAVIAVIVSVLDNIMPVYMTNKTVGSKAATRGATIGLIIGFFVGPVGIILGPFLGALTFELIKTKGDFGPSLKSAWGAFLGFLLGVGMKMIAVAFFIWLYIKSFYW
;
A
#
# COMPACT_ATOMS: atom_id res chain seq x y z
N MET A 1 -4.46 17.06 29.51
CA MET A 1 -4.81 16.47 28.19
C MET A 1 -5.33 15.06 28.47
N ASN A 2 -6.58 14.78 28.12
CA ASN A 2 -7.19 13.48 28.47
C ASN A 2 -6.50 12.36 27.67
N VAL A 3 -6.13 11.27 28.34
CA VAL A 3 -5.46 10.11 27.71
C VAL A 3 -6.23 9.61 26.47
N SER A 4 -7.56 9.60 26.55
CA SER A 4 -8.42 9.21 25.42
C SER A 4 -8.29 10.12 24.20
N LEU A 5 -8.16 11.44 24.39
CA LEU A 5 -7.92 12.37 23.31
C LEU A 5 -6.55 12.13 22.65
N LEU A 6 -5.52 11.90 23.46
CA LEU A 6 -4.19 11.56 22.97
C LEU A 6 -4.21 10.28 22.12
N LEU A 7 -4.89 9.23 22.61
CA LEU A 7 -5.03 7.97 21.89
C LEU A 7 -5.76 8.15 20.55
N SER A 8 -6.82 8.97 20.52
CA SER A 8 -7.54 9.26 19.27
C SER A 8 -6.66 9.99 18.24
N ILE A 9 -5.90 11.00 18.67
CA ILE A 9 -4.99 11.74 17.79
C ILE A 9 -3.88 10.81 17.26
N LEU A 10 -3.26 10.02 18.15
CA LEU A 10 -2.23 9.06 17.77
C LEU A 10 -2.76 8.00 16.79
N ALA A 11 -3.99 7.51 17.02
CA ALA A 11 -4.66 6.59 16.11
C ALA A 11 -4.80 7.18 14.71
N GLY A 12 -5.27 8.43 14.61
CA GLY A 12 -5.38 9.14 13.32
C GLY A 12 -4.03 9.33 12.63
N LEU A 13 -3.00 9.70 13.37
CA LEU A 13 -1.63 9.85 12.83
C LEU A 13 -1.08 8.51 12.31
N ILE A 14 -1.25 7.42 13.06
CA ILE A 14 -0.79 6.09 12.64
C ILE A 14 -1.58 5.61 11.41
N LEU A 15 -2.89 5.86 11.33
CA LEU A 15 -3.69 5.58 10.15
C LEU A 15 -3.19 6.35 8.92
N ALA A 16 -2.85 7.64 9.08
CA ALA A 16 -2.29 8.45 8.02
C ALA A 16 -0.92 7.92 7.56
N VAL A 17 -0.04 7.55 8.49
CA VAL A 17 1.25 6.91 8.17
C VAL A 17 1.02 5.55 7.51
N GLY A 18 0.06 4.75 7.96
CA GLY A 18 -0.33 3.49 7.34
C GLY A 18 -0.82 3.69 5.91
N PHE A 19 -1.61 4.74 5.65
CA PHE A 19 -2.05 5.11 4.30
C PHE A 19 -0.86 5.47 3.40
N LEU A 20 0.06 6.31 3.86
CA LEU A 20 1.29 6.61 3.12
C LEU A 20 2.14 5.35 2.90
N GLY A 21 2.17 4.45 3.88
CA GLY A 21 2.83 3.15 3.78
C GLY A 21 2.26 2.22 2.71
N THR A 22 1.02 2.45 2.23
CA THR A 22 0.46 1.64 1.13
C THR A 22 1.22 1.83 -0.17
N PHE A 23 1.81 3.00 -0.38
CA PHE A 23 2.59 3.33 -1.58
C PHE A 23 4.02 2.81 -1.50
N ILE A 24 4.55 2.59 -0.31
CA ILE A 24 5.94 2.13 -0.12
C ILE A 24 5.95 0.60 0.02
N PRO A 25 6.55 -0.15 -0.92
CA PRO A 25 6.49 -1.62 -0.91
C PRO A 25 7.11 -2.29 0.33
N VAL A 26 7.99 -1.58 1.04
CA VAL A 26 8.70 -2.08 2.23
C VAL A 26 7.89 -1.90 3.51
N LEU A 27 6.95 -0.93 3.52
CA LEU A 27 6.15 -0.64 4.72
C LEU A 27 4.88 -1.47 4.75
N PRO A 28 4.59 -2.13 5.89
CA PRO A 28 3.37 -2.89 6.07
C PRO A 28 2.18 -1.94 6.32
N GLY A 29 1.71 -1.24 5.25
CA GLY A 29 0.70 -0.19 5.35
C GLY A 29 -0.60 -0.64 6.02
N ALA A 30 -1.15 -1.81 5.65
CA ALA A 30 -2.40 -2.32 6.22
C ALA A 30 -2.27 -2.75 7.70
N PRO A 31 -1.24 -3.52 8.13
CA PRO A 31 -1.01 -3.79 9.55
C PRO A 31 -0.78 -2.53 10.38
N LEU A 32 -0.04 -1.56 9.85
CA LEU A 32 0.22 -0.30 10.55
C LEU A 32 -1.07 0.50 10.72
N ALA A 33 -1.90 0.59 9.70
CA ALA A 33 -3.21 1.22 9.77
C ALA A 33 -4.14 0.50 10.77
N TRP A 34 -4.06 -0.84 10.84
CA TRP A 34 -4.82 -1.59 11.83
C TRP A 34 -4.38 -1.29 13.28
N VAL A 35 -3.08 -1.10 13.52
CA VAL A 35 -2.60 -0.63 14.84
C VAL A 35 -3.22 0.73 15.20
N GLY A 36 -3.42 1.62 14.24
CA GLY A 36 -4.18 2.86 14.44
C GLY A 36 -5.61 2.60 14.93
N LEU A 37 -6.35 1.66 14.31
CA LEU A 37 -7.68 1.28 14.78
C LEU A 37 -7.67 0.64 16.16
N LEU A 38 -6.64 -0.16 16.48
CA LEU A 38 -6.47 -0.75 17.82
C LEU A 38 -6.30 0.34 18.89
N LEU A 39 -5.50 1.37 18.63
CA LEU A 39 -5.37 2.51 19.55
C LEU A 39 -6.67 3.30 19.67
N CYS A 40 -7.40 3.46 18.57
CA CYS A 40 -8.71 4.08 18.58
C CYS A 40 -9.68 3.31 19.48
N TYR A 41 -9.69 1.99 19.43
CA TYR A 41 -10.54 1.13 20.27
C TYR A 41 -10.35 1.36 21.77
N PHE A 42 -9.13 1.66 22.23
CA PHE A 42 -8.84 1.98 23.62
C PHE A 42 -9.19 3.42 24.04
N SER A 43 -9.63 4.26 23.11
CA SER A 43 -10.08 5.62 23.42
C SER A 43 -11.54 5.61 23.86
N SER A 44 -11.87 6.35 24.91
CA SER A 44 -13.25 6.52 25.38
C SER A 44 -14.12 7.41 24.48
N TYR A 45 -13.55 8.01 23.45
CA TYR A 45 -14.27 8.89 22.51
C TYR A 45 -14.81 8.17 21.28
N ASN A 46 -14.64 6.84 21.20
CA ASN A 46 -15.13 6.08 20.06
C ASN A 46 -16.00 4.89 20.50
N GLU A 47 -16.90 4.48 19.63
CA GLU A 47 -17.81 3.33 19.81
C GLU A 47 -17.44 2.17 18.87
N LEU A 48 -16.14 2.02 18.54
CA LEU A 48 -15.67 0.94 17.68
C LEU A 48 -15.92 -0.42 18.37
N SER A 49 -16.78 -1.25 17.77
CA SER A 49 -17.04 -2.60 18.27
C SER A 49 -15.83 -3.51 18.10
N ILE A 50 -15.60 -4.40 19.08
CA ILE A 50 -14.59 -5.47 19.01
C ILE A 50 -14.73 -6.35 17.73
N VAL A 51 -15.97 -6.51 17.25
CA VAL A 51 -16.24 -7.27 16.02
C VAL A 51 -15.57 -6.62 14.80
N TRP A 52 -15.69 -5.28 14.68
CA TRP A 52 -15.03 -4.54 13.60
C TRP A 52 -13.50 -4.58 13.73
N LEU A 53 -12.99 -4.57 14.95
CA LEU A 53 -11.55 -4.69 15.18
C LEU A 53 -11.02 -6.05 14.72
N ILE A 54 -11.74 -7.14 14.99
CA ILE A 54 -11.38 -8.49 14.54
C ILE A 54 -11.49 -8.61 13.02
N ILE A 55 -12.58 -8.12 12.42
CA ILE A 55 -12.75 -8.14 10.96
C ILE A 55 -11.61 -7.39 10.26
N THR A 56 -11.27 -6.20 10.74
CA THR A 56 -10.18 -5.41 10.16
C THR A 56 -8.81 -6.05 10.39
N ALA A 57 -8.59 -6.77 11.51
CA ALA A 57 -7.39 -7.55 11.73
C ALA A 57 -7.23 -8.65 10.66
N VAL A 58 -8.31 -9.40 10.40
CA VAL A 58 -8.32 -10.46 9.37
C VAL A 58 -8.05 -9.86 8.00
N ILE A 59 -8.68 -8.72 7.65
CA ILE A 59 -8.42 -8.01 6.39
C ILE A 59 -6.95 -7.57 6.30
N ALA A 60 -6.38 -7.02 7.37
CA ALA A 60 -4.98 -6.58 7.39
C ALA A 60 -4.02 -7.74 7.16
N VAL A 61 -4.28 -8.91 7.77
CA VAL A 61 -3.49 -10.13 7.59
C VAL A 61 -3.61 -10.64 6.15
N ILE A 62 -4.83 -10.76 5.62
CA ILE A 62 -5.07 -11.23 4.25
C ILE A 62 -4.35 -10.33 3.24
N VAL A 63 -4.51 -9.01 3.35
CA VAL A 63 -3.87 -8.04 2.45
C VAL A 63 -2.35 -8.14 2.55
N SER A 64 -1.80 -8.31 3.76
CA SER A 64 -0.35 -8.46 3.95
C SER A 64 0.18 -9.75 3.35
N VAL A 65 -0.53 -10.85 3.49
CA VAL A 65 -0.16 -12.14 2.88
C VAL A 65 -0.20 -12.03 1.36
N LEU A 66 -1.26 -11.45 0.80
CA LEU A 66 -1.38 -11.24 -0.64
C LEU A 66 -0.28 -10.31 -1.18
N ASP A 67 0.06 -9.24 -0.47
CA ASP A 67 1.12 -8.30 -0.84
C ASP A 67 2.50 -9.00 -0.95
N ASN A 68 2.76 -9.98 -0.12
CA ASN A 68 4.00 -10.75 -0.15
C ASN A 68 3.99 -11.88 -1.21
N ILE A 69 2.84 -12.50 -1.45
CA ILE A 69 2.71 -13.64 -2.38
C ILE A 69 2.55 -13.16 -3.84
N MET A 70 1.81 -12.07 -4.07
CA MET A 70 1.51 -11.55 -5.40
C MET A 70 2.75 -11.29 -6.27
N PRO A 71 3.82 -10.61 -5.78
CA PRO A 71 5.02 -10.41 -6.58
C PRO A 71 5.69 -11.71 -7.00
N VAL A 72 5.73 -12.71 -6.09
CA VAL A 72 6.32 -14.03 -6.38
C VAL A 72 5.47 -14.80 -7.40
N TYR A 73 4.15 -14.78 -7.24
CA TYR A 73 3.24 -15.47 -8.14
C TYR A 73 3.24 -14.83 -9.54
N MET A 74 3.25 -13.52 -9.63
CA MET A 74 3.31 -12.80 -10.90
C MET A 74 4.66 -12.92 -11.59
N THR A 75 5.77 -12.97 -10.85
CA THR A 75 7.11 -13.19 -11.43
C THR A 75 7.23 -14.57 -12.08
N ASN A 76 6.51 -15.57 -11.58
CA ASN A 76 6.53 -16.93 -12.14
C ASN A 76 5.56 -17.13 -13.32
N LYS A 77 4.49 -16.35 -13.41
CA LYS A 77 3.46 -16.48 -14.47
C LYS A 77 3.43 -15.33 -15.48
N THR A 78 3.89 -14.17 -15.12
CA THR A 78 3.88 -12.98 -15.97
C THR A 78 5.31 -12.49 -16.16
N VAL A 79 5.60 -12.00 -17.34
CA VAL A 79 6.88 -11.55 -17.89
C VAL A 79 7.56 -10.40 -17.08
N GLY A 80 7.20 -10.22 -15.81
CA GLY A 80 7.80 -9.20 -14.94
C GLY A 80 9.18 -9.64 -14.41
N SER A 81 10.23 -8.90 -14.73
CA SER A 81 11.57 -9.18 -14.21
C SER A 81 11.83 -8.49 -12.87
N LYS A 82 12.80 -9.00 -12.11
CA LYS A 82 13.27 -8.33 -10.88
C LYS A 82 13.79 -6.91 -11.17
N ALA A 83 14.34 -6.66 -12.35
CA ALA A 83 14.80 -5.34 -12.75
C ALA A 83 13.61 -4.39 -12.95
N ALA A 84 12.57 -4.82 -13.66
CA ALA A 84 11.35 -4.04 -13.85
C ALA A 84 10.66 -3.72 -12.50
N THR A 85 10.60 -4.69 -11.57
CA THR A 85 10.01 -4.47 -10.23
C THR A 85 10.80 -3.43 -9.43
N ARG A 86 12.14 -3.51 -9.43
CA ARG A 86 12.99 -2.51 -8.77
C ARG A 86 12.84 -1.12 -9.40
N GLY A 87 12.80 -1.09 -10.75
CA GLY A 87 12.55 0.13 -11.50
C GLY A 87 11.20 0.76 -11.17
N ALA A 88 10.14 -0.06 -11.06
CA ALA A 88 8.82 0.42 -10.63
C ALA A 88 8.86 1.08 -9.25
N THR A 89 9.54 0.46 -8.29
CA THR A 89 9.67 1.00 -6.92
C THR A 89 10.43 2.34 -6.92
N ILE A 90 11.56 2.42 -7.62
CA ILE A 90 12.35 3.66 -7.72
C ILE A 90 11.56 4.73 -8.47
N GLY A 91 10.91 4.35 -9.57
CA GLY A 91 10.06 5.25 -10.35
C GLY A 91 8.89 5.81 -9.54
N LEU A 92 8.29 5.00 -8.63
CA LEU A 92 7.27 5.47 -7.71
C LEU A 92 7.83 6.54 -6.75
N ILE A 93 8.98 6.28 -6.14
CA ILE A 93 9.61 7.22 -5.20
C ILE A 93 9.88 8.56 -5.89
N ILE A 94 10.46 8.53 -7.08
CA ILE A 94 10.69 9.75 -7.88
C ILE A 94 9.36 10.39 -8.28
N GLY A 95 8.41 9.59 -8.74
CA GLY A 95 7.08 10.03 -9.15
C GLY A 95 6.28 10.70 -8.03
N PHE A 96 6.51 10.30 -6.77
CA PHE A 96 5.88 10.93 -5.62
C PHE A 96 6.21 12.43 -5.52
N PHE A 97 7.43 12.84 -5.85
CA PHE A 97 7.85 14.26 -5.87
C PHE A 97 7.29 15.02 -7.08
N VAL A 98 6.86 14.35 -8.12
CA VAL A 98 6.25 14.95 -9.31
C VAL A 98 4.74 15.19 -9.15
N GLY A 99 4.13 14.52 -8.15
CA GLY A 99 2.70 14.65 -7.85
C GLY A 99 1.85 13.49 -8.37
N PRO A 100 0.50 13.63 -8.43
CA PRO A 100 -0.42 12.51 -8.73
C PRO A 100 -0.13 11.78 -10.05
N VAL A 101 0.24 12.51 -11.09
CA VAL A 101 0.61 11.94 -12.39
C VAL A 101 1.90 11.12 -12.28
N GLY A 102 2.87 11.62 -11.49
CA GLY A 102 4.14 10.91 -11.24
C GLY A 102 3.95 9.60 -10.47
N ILE A 103 3.01 9.55 -9.53
CA ILE A 103 2.70 8.32 -8.77
C ILE A 103 2.20 7.21 -9.70
N ILE A 104 1.46 7.56 -10.75
CA ILE A 104 0.94 6.60 -11.72
C ILE A 104 1.99 6.24 -12.79
N LEU A 105 2.59 7.26 -13.41
CA LEU A 105 3.53 7.05 -14.51
C LEU A 105 4.93 6.64 -14.05
N GLY A 106 5.35 7.08 -12.87
CA GLY A 106 6.66 6.77 -12.31
C GLY A 106 6.98 5.28 -12.25
N PRO A 107 6.12 4.44 -11.67
CA PRO A 107 6.35 3.00 -11.65
C PRO A 107 6.48 2.37 -13.03
N PHE A 108 5.67 2.80 -13.99
CA PHE A 108 5.75 2.28 -15.36
C PHE A 108 7.05 2.69 -16.05
N LEU A 109 7.38 3.98 -16.03
CA LEU A 109 8.60 4.51 -16.66
C LEU A 109 9.86 3.96 -15.98
N GLY A 110 9.85 3.84 -14.66
CA GLY A 110 10.95 3.25 -13.91
C GLY A 110 11.14 1.76 -14.26
N ALA A 111 10.06 0.99 -14.32
CA ALA A 111 10.11 -0.41 -14.74
C ALA A 111 10.66 -0.56 -16.14
N LEU A 112 10.18 0.26 -17.08
CA LEU A 112 10.63 0.24 -18.48
C LEU A 112 12.12 0.59 -18.60
N THR A 113 12.56 1.65 -17.94
CA THR A 113 13.96 2.10 -17.97
C THR A 113 14.92 1.01 -17.46
N PHE A 114 14.61 0.42 -16.30
CA PHE A 114 15.45 -0.62 -15.71
C PHE A 114 15.48 -1.90 -16.56
N GLU A 115 14.37 -2.24 -17.19
CA GLU A 115 14.33 -3.41 -18.06
C GLU A 115 15.07 -3.16 -19.36
N LEU A 116 14.96 -1.98 -19.96
CA LEU A 116 15.75 -1.59 -21.13
C LEU A 116 17.25 -1.65 -20.88
N ILE A 117 17.70 -1.20 -19.72
CA ILE A 117 19.12 -1.31 -19.32
C ILE A 117 19.53 -2.78 -19.24
N LYS A 118 18.69 -3.63 -18.64
CA LYS A 118 18.97 -5.07 -18.48
C LYS A 118 18.99 -5.81 -19.83
N THR A 119 18.07 -5.49 -20.73
CA THR A 119 17.93 -6.13 -22.06
C THR A 119 18.83 -5.51 -23.11
N LYS A 120 19.69 -4.55 -22.74
CA LYS A 120 20.58 -3.83 -23.66
C LYS A 120 19.83 -3.14 -24.81
N GLY A 121 18.63 -2.61 -24.52
CA GLY A 121 17.84 -1.82 -25.46
C GLY A 121 16.78 -2.59 -26.24
N ASP A 122 16.55 -3.86 -25.97
CA ASP A 122 15.45 -4.61 -26.61
C ASP A 122 14.10 -4.13 -26.07
N PHE A 123 13.41 -3.32 -26.89
CA PHE A 123 12.20 -2.61 -26.50
C PHE A 123 10.99 -3.53 -26.30
N GLY A 124 10.82 -4.55 -27.16
CA GLY A 124 9.65 -5.44 -27.13
C GLY A 124 9.50 -6.21 -25.83
N PRO A 125 10.50 -7.04 -25.45
CA PRO A 125 10.51 -7.74 -24.17
C PRO A 125 10.49 -6.80 -22.96
N SER A 126 11.18 -5.64 -23.06
CA SER A 126 11.23 -4.66 -21.98
C SER A 126 9.87 -4.04 -21.70
N LEU A 127 9.13 -3.67 -22.73
CA LEU A 127 7.78 -3.11 -22.59
C LEU A 127 6.83 -4.13 -21.97
N LYS A 128 6.89 -5.39 -22.40
CA LYS A 128 6.06 -6.47 -21.86
C LYS A 128 6.36 -6.73 -20.37
N SER A 129 7.64 -6.74 -20.02
CA SER A 129 8.09 -6.91 -18.62
C SER A 129 7.70 -5.72 -17.75
N ALA A 130 7.87 -4.49 -18.24
CA ALA A 130 7.48 -3.27 -17.55
C ALA A 130 5.97 -3.21 -17.29
N TRP A 131 5.16 -3.60 -18.30
CA TRP A 131 3.72 -3.65 -18.15
C TRP A 131 3.28 -4.67 -17.08
N GLY A 132 3.88 -5.87 -17.08
CA GLY A 132 3.62 -6.89 -16.04
C GLY A 132 3.99 -6.41 -14.64
N ALA A 133 5.14 -5.78 -14.47
CA ALA A 133 5.57 -5.20 -13.19
C ALA A 133 4.64 -4.06 -12.73
N PHE A 134 4.22 -3.20 -13.65
CA PHE A 134 3.30 -2.10 -13.37
C PHE A 134 1.92 -2.59 -12.94
N LEU A 135 1.34 -3.57 -13.62
CA LEU A 135 0.07 -4.17 -13.23
C LEU A 135 0.16 -4.85 -11.85
N GLY A 136 1.23 -5.59 -11.60
CA GLY A 136 1.48 -6.19 -10.28
C GLY A 136 1.58 -5.14 -9.16
N PHE A 137 2.24 -4.03 -9.45
CA PHE A 137 2.33 -2.88 -8.54
C PHE A 137 0.95 -2.25 -8.29
N LEU A 138 0.18 -1.96 -9.34
CA LEU A 138 -1.16 -1.37 -9.22
C LEU A 138 -2.10 -2.25 -8.39
N LEU A 139 -2.08 -3.56 -8.61
CA LEU A 139 -2.90 -4.50 -7.83
C LEU A 139 -2.48 -4.53 -6.36
N GLY A 140 -1.18 -4.59 -6.07
CA GLY A 140 -0.67 -4.60 -4.70
C GLY A 140 -1.00 -3.31 -3.94
N VAL A 141 -0.71 -2.16 -4.53
CA VAL A 141 -1.03 -0.84 -3.95
C VAL A 141 -2.53 -0.64 -3.86
N GLY A 142 -3.29 -0.99 -4.90
CA GLY A 142 -4.73 -0.83 -4.96
C GLY A 142 -5.46 -1.60 -3.86
N MET A 143 -5.11 -2.86 -3.64
CA MET A 143 -5.69 -3.67 -2.55
C MET A 143 -5.42 -3.06 -1.17
N LYS A 144 -4.17 -2.61 -0.93
CA LYS A 144 -3.81 -1.94 0.33
C LYS A 144 -4.56 -0.63 0.52
N MET A 145 -4.67 0.18 -0.53
CA MET A 145 -5.41 1.44 -0.48
C MET A 145 -6.89 1.24 -0.13
N ILE A 146 -7.56 0.26 -0.74
CA ILE A 146 -8.96 -0.05 -0.46
C ILE A 146 -9.11 -0.47 1.02
N ALA A 147 -8.25 -1.36 1.52
CA ALA A 147 -8.29 -1.81 2.90
C ALA A 147 -8.07 -0.66 3.89
N VAL A 148 -7.03 0.15 3.67
CA VAL A 148 -6.71 1.27 4.57
C VAL A 148 -7.73 2.40 4.46
N ALA A 149 -8.28 2.68 3.28
CA ALA A 149 -9.40 3.62 3.13
C ALA A 149 -10.63 3.16 3.93
N PHE A 150 -10.93 1.87 3.91
CA PHE A 150 -11.98 1.28 4.74
C PHE A 150 -11.68 1.43 6.24
N PHE A 151 -10.43 1.25 6.68
CA PHE A 151 -10.03 1.46 8.08
C PHE A 151 -10.16 2.92 8.49
N ILE A 152 -9.78 3.86 7.64
CA ILE A 152 -9.95 5.30 7.88
C ILE A 152 -11.44 5.65 7.95
N TRP A 153 -12.26 5.08 7.09
CA TRP A 153 -13.71 5.29 7.13
C TRP A 153 -14.31 4.79 8.45
N LEU A 154 -13.92 3.60 8.93
CA LEU A 154 -14.34 3.08 10.22
C LEU A 154 -13.87 3.97 11.37
N TYR A 155 -12.63 4.47 11.32
CA TYR A 155 -12.09 5.40 12.31
C TYR A 155 -12.92 6.68 12.38
N ILE A 156 -13.23 7.31 11.25
CA ILE A 156 -14.05 8.51 11.20
C ILE A 156 -15.47 8.21 11.70
N LYS A 157 -16.06 7.12 11.24
CA LYS A 157 -17.41 6.72 11.62
C LYS A 157 -17.54 6.47 13.13
N SER A 158 -16.50 5.94 13.77
CA SER A 158 -16.51 5.62 15.20
C SER A 158 -16.66 6.83 16.14
N PHE A 159 -16.46 8.06 15.63
CA PHE A 159 -16.68 9.29 16.38
C PHE A 159 -18.07 9.91 16.18
N TYR A 160 -18.87 9.39 15.24
CA TYR A 160 -20.20 9.93 14.89
C TYR A 160 -21.35 9.01 15.31
N TRP A 161 -21.06 7.92 16.01
CA TRP A 161 -22.08 6.97 16.52
C TRP A 161 -22.30 7.14 18.01
#